data_d99f8f7247a04a7df0261071530c3425
#
_entry.id   d99f8f7247a04a7df0261071530c3425
#
_cell.length_a   1.000
_cell.length_b   1.000
_cell.length_c   1.000
_cell.angle_alpha   90.00
_cell.angle_beta   90.00
_cell.angle_gamma   90.00
#
_symmetry.space_group_name_H-M   'P 1'
#
loop_
_entity.id
_entity.type
_entity.pdbx_description
1 polymer ?
#
loop_
_entity_poly.entity_id
_entity_poly.type
_entity_poly.pdbx_seq_one_letter_code
_entity_poly.pdbx_strand_id
1 'polypeptide(L)'
;MKIAITGSSSGIGLAVKNLLEAEHEMVCLDITDGYTIDDLSIIKHILDADIFINNAFSKTKPEAQQLLFDTVYGEWKHTEKQIINVGSLSKYYDPKDTVTFPRYTNAKKALNEAHCAALVQKDRTVRMTQICPGYTDTAMVDGWDVPKLEVEVIASAIHYCIKMAAAGIEISDYTICKARG
;
A
#
# COMPACT_ATOMS: atom_id res chain seq x y z
N MET A 1 18.83 -0.47 -1.03
CA MET A 1 17.94 -0.29 0.14
C MET A 1 17.26 -1.61 0.42
N LYS A 2 16.83 -1.82 1.66
CA LYS A 2 16.03 -2.97 2.06
C LYS A 2 14.55 -2.58 2.06
N ILE A 3 13.72 -3.30 1.30
CA ILE A 3 12.31 -2.98 1.10
C ILE A 3 11.44 -4.14 1.58
N ALA A 4 10.61 -3.89 2.58
CA ALA A 4 9.59 -4.85 3.02
C ALA A 4 8.28 -4.60 2.26
N ILE A 5 7.67 -5.67 1.76
CA ILE A 5 6.38 -5.60 1.06
C ILE A 5 5.44 -6.70 1.52
N THR A 6 4.19 -6.35 1.79
CA THR A 6 3.13 -7.33 2.06
C THR A 6 2.35 -7.69 0.79
N GLY A 7 2.01 -8.98 0.62
CA GLY A 7 1.24 -9.47 -0.54
C GLY A 7 2.02 -9.46 -1.85
N SER A 8 3.24 -10.00 -1.82
CA SER A 8 4.21 -9.98 -2.93
C SER A 8 4.04 -11.10 -3.95
N SER A 9 3.14 -12.06 -3.73
CA SER A 9 3.00 -13.25 -4.60
C SER A 9 2.06 -13.06 -5.79
N SER A 10 1.28 -11.98 -5.84
CA SER A 10 0.30 -11.76 -6.91
C SER A 10 -0.01 -10.27 -7.14
N GLY A 11 -0.66 -9.97 -8.26
CA GLY A 11 -1.19 -8.64 -8.57
C GLY A 11 -0.16 -7.52 -8.45
N ILE A 12 -0.57 -6.41 -7.83
CA ILE A 12 0.29 -5.22 -7.65
C ILE A 12 1.59 -5.57 -6.90
N GLY A 13 1.50 -6.37 -5.82
CA GLY A 13 2.68 -6.70 -5.01
C GLY A 13 3.72 -7.49 -5.79
N LEU A 14 3.30 -8.43 -6.65
CA LEU A 14 4.21 -9.19 -7.52
C LEU A 14 4.88 -8.28 -8.56
N ALA A 15 4.10 -7.39 -9.20
CA ALA A 15 4.65 -6.44 -10.17
C ALA A 15 5.68 -5.50 -9.51
N VAL A 16 5.42 -5.03 -8.29
CA VAL A 16 6.36 -4.21 -7.51
C VAL A 16 7.62 -4.98 -7.18
N LYS A 17 7.48 -6.22 -6.67
CA LYS A 17 8.63 -7.08 -6.37
C LYS A 17 9.52 -7.25 -7.61
N ASN A 18 8.94 -7.68 -8.73
CA ASN A 18 9.68 -7.92 -9.98
C ASN A 18 10.39 -6.66 -10.50
N LEU A 19 9.79 -5.48 -10.30
CA LEU A 19 10.39 -4.21 -10.73
C LEU A 19 11.56 -3.80 -9.84
N LEU A 20 11.52 -4.08 -8.53
CA LEU A 20 12.47 -3.54 -7.56
C LEU A 20 13.58 -4.52 -7.16
N GLU A 21 13.38 -5.83 -7.34
CA GLU A 21 14.32 -6.86 -6.86
C GLU A 21 15.69 -6.84 -7.54
N ALA A 22 15.82 -6.22 -8.73
CA ALA A 22 17.11 -6.09 -9.41
C ALA A 22 18.04 -5.05 -8.73
N GLU A 23 17.48 -4.07 -8.02
CA GLU A 23 18.22 -2.95 -7.45
C GLU A 23 18.16 -2.91 -5.92
N HIS A 24 17.27 -3.70 -5.29
CA HIS A 24 16.97 -3.62 -3.86
C HIS A 24 16.86 -5.01 -3.23
N GLU A 25 17.21 -5.09 -1.93
CA GLU A 25 16.93 -6.26 -1.11
C GLU A 25 15.45 -6.30 -0.75
N MET A 26 14.73 -7.35 -1.18
CA MET A 26 13.30 -7.49 -0.95
C MET A 26 13.01 -8.42 0.23
N VAL A 27 12.24 -7.93 1.21
CA VAL A 27 11.64 -8.73 2.29
C VAL A 27 10.18 -8.96 1.93
N CYS A 28 9.90 -10.12 1.36
CA CYS A 28 8.58 -10.51 0.90
C CYS A 28 7.76 -11.13 2.04
N LEU A 29 6.64 -10.51 2.39
CA LEU A 29 5.77 -10.96 3.47
C LEU A 29 4.41 -11.36 2.88
N ASP A 30 4.27 -12.62 2.53
CA ASP A 30 3.11 -13.17 1.85
C ASP A 30 2.59 -14.44 2.51
N ILE A 31 1.30 -14.73 2.32
CA ILE A 31 0.67 -15.94 2.85
C ILE A 31 1.28 -17.23 2.26
N THR A 32 1.82 -17.16 1.05
CA THR A 32 2.54 -18.28 0.42
C THR A 32 3.83 -18.63 1.14
N ASP A 33 4.41 -17.65 1.85
CA ASP A 33 5.64 -17.78 2.63
C ASP A 33 5.36 -17.92 4.15
N GLY A 34 4.06 -18.09 4.51
CA GLY A 34 3.62 -18.25 5.90
C GLY A 34 3.42 -16.94 6.66
N TYR A 35 3.44 -15.79 6.01
CA TYR A 35 3.19 -14.50 6.63
C TYR A 35 1.77 -14.00 6.32
N THR A 36 1.08 -13.52 7.34
CA THR A 36 -0.23 -12.88 7.18
C THR A 36 -0.26 -11.53 7.89
N ILE A 37 -0.91 -10.54 7.26
CA ILE A 37 -1.11 -9.22 7.89
C ILE A 37 -2.12 -9.29 9.05
N ASP A 38 -2.84 -10.39 9.21
CA ASP A 38 -3.74 -10.62 10.35
C ASP A 38 -2.98 -10.83 11.66
N ASP A 39 -1.70 -11.20 11.57
CA ASP A 39 -0.78 -11.36 12.68
C ASP A 39 0.28 -10.24 12.68
N LEU A 40 0.21 -9.35 13.67
CA LEU A 40 1.16 -8.25 13.82
C LEU A 40 2.60 -8.71 14.15
N SER A 41 2.84 -9.98 14.42
CA SER A 41 4.20 -10.50 14.61
C SER A 41 5.12 -10.31 13.38
N ILE A 42 4.55 -10.09 12.19
CA ILE A 42 5.30 -9.76 10.97
C ILE A 42 6.05 -8.43 11.07
N ILE A 43 5.66 -7.53 11.96
CA ILE A 43 6.26 -6.21 12.15
C ILE A 43 7.78 -6.32 12.37
N LYS A 44 8.25 -7.31 13.10
CA LYS A 44 9.69 -7.54 13.34
C LYS A 44 10.51 -7.66 12.04
N HIS A 45 9.90 -8.13 10.95
CA HIS A 45 10.54 -8.24 9.64
C HIS A 45 10.49 -6.92 8.85
N ILE A 46 9.54 -6.03 9.19
CA ILE A 46 9.35 -4.73 8.55
C ILE A 46 10.30 -3.70 9.17
N LEU A 47 10.48 -3.74 10.49
CA LEU A 47 11.20 -2.69 11.22
C LEU A 47 12.68 -2.57 10.81
N ASP A 48 13.28 -3.64 10.29
CA ASP A 48 14.66 -3.66 9.79
C ASP A 48 14.80 -3.13 8.34
N ALA A 49 13.71 -2.85 7.66
CA ALA A 49 13.71 -2.31 6.30
C ALA A 49 13.88 -0.77 6.29
N ASP A 50 14.29 -0.22 5.14
CA ASP A 50 14.37 1.21 4.86
C ASP A 50 13.03 1.74 4.34
N ILE A 51 12.30 0.88 3.60
CA ILE A 51 11.01 1.20 2.98
C ILE A 51 10.02 0.08 3.32
N PHE A 52 8.81 0.46 3.68
CA PHE A 52 7.69 -0.47 3.85
C PHE A 52 6.58 -0.19 2.84
N ILE A 53 6.25 -1.20 2.02
CA ILE A 53 5.14 -1.17 1.07
C ILE A 53 3.98 -1.99 1.63
N ASN A 54 3.02 -1.30 2.20
CA ASN A 54 1.83 -1.85 2.84
C ASN A 54 0.75 -2.11 1.79
N ASN A 55 0.86 -3.25 1.07
CA ASN A 55 0.04 -3.56 -0.09
C ASN A 55 -1.08 -4.57 0.18
N ALA A 56 -0.84 -5.61 0.98
CA ALA A 56 -1.81 -6.67 1.20
C ALA A 56 -3.13 -6.17 1.80
N PHE A 57 -4.23 -6.82 1.41
CA PHE A 57 -5.55 -6.66 2.02
C PHE A 57 -6.05 -8.01 2.54
N SER A 58 -6.55 -8.06 3.78
CA SER A 58 -7.16 -9.24 4.36
C SER A 58 -8.69 -9.19 4.27
N LYS A 59 -9.28 -10.24 3.71
CA LYS A 59 -10.75 -10.40 3.69
C LYS A 59 -11.29 -10.82 5.06
N THR A 60 -10.49 -11.51 5.86
CA THR A 60 -10.85 -12.00 7.21
C THR A 60 -10.76 -10.90 8.24
N LYS A 61 -9.74 -10.05 8.15
CA LYS A 61 -9.47 -8.93 9.06
C LYS A 61 -9.25 -7.64 8.27
N PRO A 62 -10.31 -6.98 7.76
CA PRO A 62 -10.21 -5.82 6.86
C PRO A 62 -9.40 -4.65 7.42
N GLU A 63 -9.38 -4.49 8.75
CA GLU A 63 -8.60 -3.47 9.47
C GLU A 63 -7.10 -3.77 9.58
N ALA A 64 -6.66 -4.98 9.23
CA ALA A 64 -5.27 -5.41 9.42
C ALA A 64 -4.25 -4.51 8.73
N GLN A 65 -4.56 -4.03 7.51
CA GLN A 65 -3.69 -3.12 6.78
C GLN A 65 -3.50 -1.78 7.49
N GLN A 66 -4.57 -1.22 8.06
CA GLN A 66 -4.51 0.01 8.85
C GLN A 66 -3.72 -0.22 10.15
N LEU A 67 -4.01 -1.28 10.90
CA LEU A 67 -3.32 -1.60 12.15
C LEU A 67 -1.81 -1.78 11.93
N LEU A 68 -1.43 -2.42 10.82
CA LEU A 68 -0.03 -2.57 10.44
C LEU A 68 0.62 -1.22 10.13
N PHE A 69 -0.08 -0.34 9.39
CA PHE A 69 0.37 1.03 9.15
C PHE A 69 0.56 1.79 10.47
N ASP A 70 -0.43 1.79 11.36
CA ASP A 70 -0.39 2.54 12.62
C ASP A 70 0.80 2.09 13.48
N THR A 71 1.05 0.77 13.53
CA THR A 71 2.15 0.22 14.32
C THR A 71 3.51 0.60 13.72
N VAL A 72 3.70 0.42 12.41
CA VAL A 72 4.97 0.78 11.74
C VAL A 72 5.21 2.29 11.80
N TYR A 73 4.17 3.10 11.63
CA TYR A 73 4.26 4.54 11.76
C TYR A 73 4.72 4.95 13.18
N GLY A 74 4.14 4.34 14.22
CA GLY A 74 4.55 4.60 15.60
C GLY A 74 6.04 4.37 15.84
N GLU A 75 6.60 3.29 15.28
CA GLU A 75 8.02 2.95 15.39
C GLU A 75 8.92 3.84 14.51
N TRP A 76 8.43 4.24 13.34
CA TRP A 76 9.24 4.96 12.35
C TRP A 76 9.05 6.47 12.34
N LYS A 77 8.12 7.02 13.13
CA LYS A 77 7.73 8.43 13.11
C LYS A 77 8.91 9.41 13.06
N HIS A 78 9.97 9.10 13.79
CA HIS A 78 11.17 9.97 13.90
C HIS A 78 12.38 9.39 13.15
N THR A 79 12.16 8.65 12.06
CA THR A 79 13.21 8.09 11.22
C THR A 79 13.16 8.67 9.81
N GLU A 80 14.26 8.52 9.05
CA GLU A 80 14.34 8.91 7.63
C GLU A 80 13.81 7.82 6.67
N LYS A 81 13.06 6.84 7.20
CA LYS A 81 12.49 5.74 6.44
C LYS A 81 11.27 6.19 5.62
N GLN A 82 10.72 5.27 4.82
CA GLN A 82 9.54 5.55 4.00
C GLN A 82 8.45 4.49 4.16
N ILE A 83 7.19 4.94 4.28
CA ILE A 83 6.01 4.07 4.25
C ILE A 83 5.19 4.39 3.00
N ILE A 84 4.87 3.36 2.21
CA ILE A 84 4.01 3.47 1.03
C ILE A 84 2.77 2.61 1.26
N ASN A 85 1.61 3.23 1.43
CA ASN A 85 0.34 2.55 1.56
C ASN A 85 -0.32 2.36 0.18
N VAL A 86 -0.68 1.13 -0.17
CA VAL A 86 -1.53 0.87 -1.33
C VAL A 86 -2.99 0.96 -0.88
N GLY A 87 -3.53 2.15 -1.05
CA GLY A 87 -4.93 2.50 -0.80
C GLY A 87 -5.88 2.02 -1.89
N SER A 88 -6.88 2.83 -2.19
CA SER A 88 -7.83 2.58 -3.29
C SER A 88 -8.62 3.85 -3.62
N LEU A 89 -9.03 3.99 -4.88
CA LEU A 89 -10.00 5.00 -5.31
C LEU A 89 -11.34 4.87 -4.54
N SER A 90 -11.64 3.68 -4.00
CA SER A 90 -12.85 3.43 -3.21
C SER A 90 -12.94 4.28 -1.94
N LYS A 91 -11.84 4.90 -1.49
CA LYS A 91 -11.85 5.87 -0.38
C LYS A 91 -12.82 7.05 -0.60
N TYR A 92 -13.14 7.37 -1.86
CA TYR A 92 -14.04 8.47 -2.22
C TYR A 92 -15.52 8.05 -2.33
N TYR A 93 -15.82 6.73 -2.33
CA TYR A 93 -17.19 6.25 -2.48
C TYR A 93 -17.93 6.17 -1.14
N ASP A 94 -19.24 6.44 -1.15
CA ASP A 94 -20.06 6.12 0.01
C ASP A 94 -20.19 4.58 0.12
N PRO A 95 -19.90 3.98 1.27
CA PRO A 95 -20.09 2.55 1.47
C PRO A 95 -21.51 2.07 1.22
N LYS A 96 -22.51 2.97 1.34
CA LYS A 96 -23.91 2.67 1.04
C LYS A 96 -24.18 2.55 -0.46
N ASP A 97 -23.39 3.25 -1.27
CA ASP A 97 -23.49 3.23 -2.74
C ASP A 97 -22.65 2.10 -3.35
N THR A 98 -21.75 1.50 -2.57
CA THR A 98 -20.91 0.38 -3.02
C THR A 98 -21.57 -0.94 -2.65
N VAL A 99 -22.54 -1.38 -3.45
CA VAL A 99 -23.31 -2.62 -3.26
C VAL A 99 -22.39 -3.85 -3.16
N THR A 100 -21.20 -3.80 -3.74
CA THR A 100 -20.36 -4.98 -3.94
C THR A 100 -19.34 -5.23 -2.81
N PHE A 101 -18.76 -4.21 -2.16
CA PHE A 101 -17.69 -4.38 -1.14
C PHE A 101 -17.67 -3.32 -0.04
N PRO A 102 -18.71 -3.17 0.79
CA PRO A 102 -18.74 -2.15 1.83
C PRO A 102 -17.61 -2.33 2.86
N ARG A 103 -17.24 -3.57 3.21
CA ARG A 103 -16.14 -3.85 4.14
C ARG A 103 -14.78 -3.41 3.59
N TYR A 104 -14.52 -3.67 2.31
CA TYR A 104 -13.30 -3.19 1.64
C TYR A 104 -13.25 -1.66 1.60
N THR A 105 -14.34 -1.01 1.18
CA THR A 105 -14.43 0.45 1.10
C THR A 105 -14.20 1.09 2.47
N ASN A 106 -14.83 0.58 3.53
CA ASN A 106 -14.61 1.05 4.90
C ASN A 106 -13.16 0.88 5.34
N ALA A 107 -12.53 -0.25 5.07
CA ALA A 107 -11.14 -0.50 5.42
C ALA A 107 -10.19 0.48 4.68
N LYS A 108 -10.43 0.74 3.39
CA LYS A 108 -9.60 1.69 2.63
C LYS A 108 -9.83 3.15 3.06
N LYS A 109 -11.04 3.50 3.51
CA LYS A 109 -11.30 4.80 4.16
C LYS A 109 -10.55 4.93 5.48
N ALA A 110 -10.64 3.94 6.35
CA ALA A 110 -9.95 3.92 7.63
C ALA A 110 -8.41 4.04 7.47
N LEU A 111 -7.83 3.30 6.52
CA LEU A 111 -6.41 3.46 6.17
C LEU A 111 -6.08 4.88 5.70
N ASN A 112 -6.95 5.48 4.86
CA ASN A 112 -6.76 6.86 4.39
C ASN A 112 -6.86 7.88 5.54
N GLU A 113 -7.81 7.72 6.44
CA GLU A 113 -7.97 8.59 7.61
C GLU A 113 -6.74 8.51 8.52
N ALA A 114 -6.24 7.30 8.80
CA ALA A 114 -5.03 7.09 9.57
C ALA A 114 -3.80 7.73 8.88
N HIS A 115 -3.65 7.54 7.56
CA HIS A 115 -2.59 8.16 6.77
C HIS A 115 -2.64 9.69 6.83
N CYS A 116 -3.82 10.30 6.62
CA CYS A 116 -3.99 11.76 6.70
C CYS A 116 -3.72 12.30 8.10
N ALA A 117 -4.14 11.59 9.15
CA ALA A 117 -3.87 11.99 10.53
C ALA A 117 -2.37 11.95 10.86
N ALA A 118 -1.65 10.94 10.35
CA ALA A 118 -0.20 10.85 10.50
C ALA A 118 0.53 11.92 9.66
N LEU A 119 0.04 12.21 8.45
CA LEU A 119 0.65 13.16 7.51
C LEU A 119 0.77 14.58 8.08
N VAL A 120 -0.21 15.03 8.86
CA VAL A 120 -0.25 16.39 9.43
C VAL A 120 0.55 16.53 10.72
N GLN A 121 1.16 15.46 11.23
CA GLN A 121 2.03 15.54 12.41
C GLN A 121 3.32 16.31 12.10
N LYS A 122 3.54 17.44 12.78
CA LYS A 122 4.65 18.36 12.49
C LYS A 122 6.02 17.82 12.89
N ASP A 123 6.06 16.86 13.81
CA ASP A 123 7.29 16.31 14.39
C ASP A 123 7.73 14.99 13.73
N ARG A 124 7.05 14.54 12.68
CA ARG A 124 7.46 13.35 11.93
C ARG A 124 8.61 13.66 10.97
N THR A 125 9.51 12.71 10.80
CA THR A 125 10.54 12.71 9.76
C THR A 125 10.35 11.58 8.75
N VAL A 126 9.61 10.51 9.11
CA VAL A 126 9.26 9.43 8.19
C VAL A 126 8.50 9.97 6.97
N ARG A 127 8.92 9.57 5.77
CA ARG A 127 8.22 9.93 4.53
C ARG A 127 7.06 9.00 4.31
N MET A 128 5.94 9.53 3.85
CA MET A 128 4.73 8.73 3.65
C MET A 128 4.10 9.03 2.31
N THR A 129 3.68 7.97 1.63
CA THR A 129 2.95 8.04 0.37
C THR A 129 1.73 7.14 0.46
N GLN A 130 0.59 7.60 -0.04
CA GLN A 130 -0.55 6.73 -0.30
C GLN A 130 -0.83 6.69 -1.80
N ILE A 131 -0.76 5.51 -2.40
CA ILE A 131 -1.12 5.29 -3.80
C ILE A 131 -2.53 4.71 -3.84
N CYS A 132 -3.44 5.37 -4.55
CA CYS A 132 -4.84 5.03 -4.61
C CYS A 132 -5.23 4.61 -6.02
N PRO A 133 -5.05 3.33 -6.39
CA PRO A 133 -5.45 2.83 -7.69
C PRO A 133 -6.96 2.74 -7.82
N GLY A 134 -7.45 2.97 -9.05
CA GLY A 134 -8.76 2.52 -9.51
C GLY A 134 -8.78 1.01 -9.74
N TYR A 135 -9.70 0.55 -10.59
CA TYR A 135 -9.74 -0.87 -10.96
C TYR A 135 -8.41 -1.26 -11.61
N THR A 136 -7.75 -2.25 -11.04
CA THR A 136 -6.45 -2.76 -11.50
C THR A 136 -6.60 -4.23 -11.80
N ASP A 137 -6.01 -4.69 -12.89
CA ASP A 137 -6.15 -6.07 -13.36
C ASP A 137 -5.48 -7.08 -12.41
N THR A 138 -6.28 -7.54 -11.48
CA THR A 138 -5.90 -8.48 -10.42
C THR A 138 -7.05 -9.46 -10.19
N ALA A 139 -6.78 -10.58 -9.54
CA ALA A 139 -7.79 -11.56 -9.17
C ALA A 139 -8.96 -10.99 -8.32
N MET A 140 -8.79 -9.80 -7.72
CA MET A 140 -9.86 -9.15 -6.95
C MET A 140 -11.01 -8.64 -7.83
N VAL A 141 -10.72 -8.28 -9.07
CA VAL A 141 -11.68 -7.72 -10.04
C VAL A 141 -11.79 -8.60 -11.30
N ASP A 142 -11.37 -9.85 -11.18
CA ASP A 142 -11.52 -10.82 -12.27
C ASP A 142 -12.98 -11.00 -12.64
N GLY A 143 -13.26 -11.12 -13.94
CA GLY A 143 -14.62 -11.23 -14.48
C GLY A 143 -15.42 -9.91 -14.49
N TRP A 144 -14.87 -8.78 -14.02
CA TRP A 144 -15.56 -7.49 -14.07
C TRP A 144 -15.36 -6.82 -15.43
N ASP A 145 -16.47 -6.42 -16.06
CA ASP A 145 -16.46 -5.64 -17.30
C ASP A 145 -16.30 -4.14 -17.01
N VAL A 146 -15.08 -3.77 -16.62
CA VAL A 146 -14.70 -2.39 -16.31
C VAL A 146 -13.31 -2.10 -16.87
N PRO A 147 -13.01 -0.85 -17.28
CA PRO A 147 -11.66 -0.47 -17.69
C PRO A 147 -10.69 -0.63 -16.52
N LYS A 148 -9.67 -1.49 -16.69
CA LYS A 148 -8.67 -1.81 -15.68
C LYS A 148 -7.32 -1.18 -16.01
N LEU A 149 -6.57 -0.83 -14.99
CA LEU A 149 -5.15 -0.49 -15.07
C LEU A 149 -4.32 -1.78 -15.08
N GLU A 150 -3.23 -1.80 -15.81
CA GLU A 150 -2.21 -2.82 -15.69
C GLU A 150 -1.49 -2.68 -14.33
N VAL A 151 -1.10 -3.79 -13.72
CA VAL A 151 -0.41 -3.78 -12.42
C VAL A 151 0.95 -3.07 -12.50
N GLU A 152 1.60 -3.10 -13.64
CA GLU A 152 2.89 -2.44 -13.93
C GLU A 152 2.79 -0.92 -13.84
N VAL A 153 1.63 -0.33 -14.15
CA VAL A 153 1.38 1.11 -13.98
C VAL A 153 1.48 1.49 -12.51
N ILE A 154 0.89 0.68 -11.63
CA ILE A 154 0.94 0.92 -10.18
C ILE A 154 2.35 0.66 -9.63
N ALA A 155 3.02 -0.39 -10.08
CA ALA A 155 4.41 -0.66 -9.72
C ALA A 155 5.34 0.50 -10.11
N SER A 156 5.17 1.04 -11.32
CA SER A 156 5.94 2.21 -11.80
C SER A 156 5.67 3.47 -10.96
N ALA A 157 4.42 3.69 -10.54
CA ALA A 157 4.07 4.80 -9.67
C ALA A 157 4.71 4.66 -8.27
N ILE A 158 4.73 3.44 -7.70
CA ILE A 158 5.43 3.16 -6.43
C ILE A 158 6.93 3.45 -6.58
N HIS A 159 7.56 2.94 -7.64
CA HIS A 159 8.98 3.19 -7.91
C HIS A 159 9.28 4.69 -8.10
N TYR A 160 8.41 5.41 -8.80
CA TYR A 160 8.53 6.86 -8.92
C TYR A 160 8.51 7.57 -7.56
N CYS A 161 7.58 7.19 -6.66
CA CYS A 161 7.51 7.77 -5.31
C CYS A 161 8.76 7.46 -4.48
N ILE A 162 9.36 6.28 -4.63
CA ILE A 162 10.64 5.92 -3.99
C ILE A 162 11.76 6.85 -4.50
N LYS A 163 11.86 7.07 -5.80
CA LYS A 163 12.87 7.98 -6.39
C LYS A 163 12.68 9.43 -5.94
N MET A 164 11.44 9.90 -5.86
CA MET A 164 11.16 11.26 -5.38
C MET A 164 11.54 11.42 -3.92
N ALA A 165 11.25 10.44 -3.07
CA ALA A 165 11.66 10.45 -1.66
C ALA A 165 13.19 10.49 -1.51
N ALA A 166 13.93 9.74 -2.32
CA ALA A 166 15.40 9.79 -2.34
C ALA A 166 15.94 11.17 -2.78
N ALA A 167 15.17 11.92 -3.57
CA ALA A 167 15.47 13.30 -3.97
C ALA A 167 14.97 14.36 -2.95
N GLY A 168 14.48 13.95 -1.79
CA GLY A 168 13.95 14.85 -0.75
C GLY A 168 12.54 15.38 -1.01
N ILE A 169 11.80 14.76 -1.97
CA ILE A 169 10.44 15.16 -2.33
C ILE A 169 9.46 14.12 -1.82
N GLU A 170 8.49 14.52 -1.02
CA GLU A 170 7.40 13.65 -0.57
C GLU A 170 6.16 13.81 -1.46
N ILE A 171 5.69 12.71 -2.04
CA ILE A 171 4.40 12.62 -2.70
C ILE A 171 3.43 11.99 -1.71
N SER A 172 2.58 12.79 -1.09
CA SER A 172 1.74 12.33 0.00
C SER A 172 0.53 11.51 -0.45
N ASP A 173 -0.07 11.84 -1.61
CA ASP A 173 -1.19 11.08 -2.20
C ASP A 173 -1.06 11.03 -3.72
N TYR A 174 -1.29 9.86 -4.30
CA TYR A 174 -1.19 9.63 -5.73
C TYR A 174 -2.36 8.74 -6.20
N THR A 175 -3.40 9.37 -6.71
CA THR A 175 -4.58 8.66 -7.23
C THR A 175 -4.43 8.41 -8.73
N ILE A 176 -4.59 7.14 -9.15
CA ILE A 176 -4.42 6.70 -10.54
C ILE A 176 -5.65 5.91 -10.97
N CYS A 177 -6.28 6.31 -12.06
CA CYS A 177 -7.39 5.57 -12.64
C CYS A 177 -7.31 5.58 -14.17
N LYS A 178 -7.99 4.61 -14.82
CA LYS A 178 -8.15 4.60 -16.26
C LYS A 178 -8.94 5.85 -16.68
N ALA A 179 -8.48 6.57 -17.70
CA ALA A 179 -9.24 7.67 -18.25
C ALA A 179 -10.62 7.18 -18.74
N ARG A 180 -11.65 8.00 -18.50
CA ARG A 180 -12.97 7.74 -19.09
C ARG A 180 -12.88 8.15 -20.55
N GLY A 181 -13.14 7.21 -21.45
CA GLY A 181 -13.28 7.47 -22.89
C GLY A 181 -14.56 8.25 -23.22
#